data_0863375d30bff76609ada1b97818fdbb
#
_entry.id   0863375d30bff76609ada1b97818fdbb
#
_cell.length_a   1.000
_cell.length_b   1.000
_cell.length_c   1.000
_cell.angle_alpha   90.00
_cell.angle_beta   90.00
_cell.angle_gamma   90.00
#
_symmetry.space_group_name_H-M   'P 1'
#
loop_
_entity.id
_entity.type
_entity.pdbx_description
1 polymer ?
#
loop_
_entity_poly.entity_id
_entity_poly.type
_entity_poly.pdbx_seq_one_letter_code
_entity_poly.pdbx_strand_id
1 'polypeptide(L)'
;MMKSFPISHYNGAREADELVIYNGVGKTGTNSYGFEAVVLDGRVIACGKNNSEIAEGGYVVSGHGEAMQFLSNSVCVGALACIDEENNLFCVTVDERAHEINAEMQINLIEARISELKKENARFDEKTATELLSAAKEAKNKGEYEQTRALCEEAYYYTAKSVKNEVRAVWHRPHELSDEEVEETVLKLKNAGFNSILVETNYEGYANAQKCVHDFLPIRKRYENGFDVIESFIRICKKQGVKIHCWFENFFFGVTGHGCPMAELHPEYMARRKDGGLLHDASDEFYFLNAALDEVQELLLSLIKEILDNYDFDGFQLDYIRYPVIHSVDRSAGFDSYTKAAFLADTGIDIDTIESVKSDEWKKFLDWRAEKVTKYVKSVRDLILEYRANGRNIELSTAVFGDPVEAINLKCQNWQYWVKQGWLDAIYPMAYLNVAEDVGAEVRYMVEKYGEAPNISGISPMYNKLPVIESTKQVEECRKAGAIGVAFFCAGNCTEEQLQKLKIGVFRE
;
A
#
# COMPACT_ATOMS: atom_id res chain seq x y z
N MET A 1 16.30 -18.95 25.22
CA MET A 1 17.66 -18.43 24.96
C MET A 1 17.57 -16.91 24.87
N MET A 2 18.49 -16.18 25.50
CA MET A 2 18.54 -14.72 25.45
C MET A 2 18.94 -14.25 24.05
N LYS A 3 18.19 -13.31 23.49
CA LYS A 3 18.50 -12.60 22.26
C LYS A 3 18.82 -11.15 22.60
N SER A 4 19.63 -10.48 21.79
CA SER A 4 20.01 -9.09 22.02
C SER A 4 20.15 -8.31 20.72
N PHE A 5 19.99 -6.97 20.82
CA PHE A 5 20.20 -6.03 19.72
C PHE A 5 20.85 -4.75 20.26
N PRO A 6 21.76 -4.12 19.49
CA PRO A 6 22.39 -2.87 19.90
C PRO A 6 21.38 -1.73 20.07
N ILE A 7 21.56 -0.93 21.14
CA ILE A 7 20.78 0.28 21.36
C ILE A 7 21.46 1.42 20.60
N SER A 8 20.72 2.11 19.72
CA SER A 8 21.25 3.25 18.97
C SER A 8 21.37 4.48 19.86
N HIS A 9 20.31 4.86 20.52
CA HIS A 9 20.27 5.98 21.46
C HIS A 9 19.02 5.95 22.35
N TYR A 10 18.87 6.97 23.21
CA TYR A 10 17.76 7.16 24.14
C TYR A 10 17.00 8.45 23.80
N ASN A 11 15.65 8.40 23.88
CA ASN A 11 14.76 9.56 23.77
C ASN A 11 15.04 10.49 22.56
N GLY A 12 14.92 9.98 21.35
CA GLY A 12 15.15 10.73 20.12
C GLY A 12 14.29 10.25 18.96
N ALA A 13 14.42 10.89 17.81
CA ALA A 13 13.77 10.41 16.59
C ALA A 13 14.35 9.04 16.21
N ARG A 14 13.47 8.11 15.87
CA ARG A 14 13.86 6.78 15.38
C ARG A 14 14.10 6.85 13.87
N GLU A 15 15.32 6.57 13.45
CA GLU A 15 15.70 6.47 12.04
C GLU A 15 15.69 5.02 11.52
N ALA A 16 16.08 4.82 10.26
CA ALA A 16 16.13 3.49 9.66
C ALA A 16 17.13 2.59 10.41
N ASP A 17 16.74 1.33 10.61
CA ASP A 17 17.52 0.26 11.25
C ASP A 17 17.91 0.52 12.73
N GLU A 18 17.34 1.55 13.35
CA GLU A 18 17.63 1.91 14.72
C GLU A 18 16.70 1.23 15.73
N LEU A 19 17.30 0.91 16.91
CA LEU A 19 16.60 0.55 18.14
C LEU A 19 16.79 1.68 19.16
N VAL A 20 15.68 2.30 19.55
CA VAL A 20 15.66 3.45 20.46
C VAL A 20 14.93 3.07 21.75
N ILE A 21 15.48 3.48 22.88
CA ILE A 21 14.86 3.33 24.20
C ILE A 21 14.20 4.66 24.59
N TYR A 22 12.89 4.63 24.85
CA TYR A 22 12.14 5.76 25.37
C TYR A 22 11.85 5.56 26.85
N ASN A 23 12.31 6.45 27.70
CA ASN A 23 12.03 6.49 29.12
C ASN A 23 11.48 7.87 29.52
N GLY A 24 10.81 7.94 30.67
CA GLY A 24 10.18 9.17 31.15
C GLY A 24 8.66 9.04 31.24
N VAL A 25 7.93 10.09 30.87
CA VAL A 25 6.46 10.15 30.94
C VAL A 25 5.90 10.62 29.60
N GLY A 26 4.80 10.03 29.17
CA GLY A 26 4.10 10.40 27.93
C GLY A 26 4.17 9.30 26.87
N LYS A 27 4.13 9.71 25.61
CA LYS A 27 4.19 8.81 24.45
C LYS A 27 5.51 8.92 23.70
N THR A 28 5.87 7.86 23.00
CA THR A 28 7.13 7.82 22.22
C THR A 28 7.15 8.82 21.05
N GLY A 29 5.97 9.21 20.53
CA GLY A 29 5.87 10.13 19.39
C GLY A 29 6.33 9.54 18.06
N THR A 30 6.46 8.21 17.96
CA THR A 30 6.92 7.51 16.76
C THR A 30 5.84 7.39 15.69
N ASN A 31 6.29 7.25 14.44
CA ASN A 31 5.41 6.97 13.29
C ASN A 31 5.01 5.48 13.22
N SER A 32 4.10 5.16 12.28
CA SER A 32 3.50 3.83 12.11
C SER A 32 4.40 2.81 11.37
N TYR A 33 5.67 3.14 11.10
CA TYR A 33 6.57 2.28 10.30
C TYR A 33 7.52 1.41 11.13
N GLY A 34 7.22 1.16 12.38
CA GLY A 34 8.08 0.37 13.26
C GLY A 34 7.31 -0.59 14.16
N PHE A 35 8.01 -1.07 15.18
CA PHE A 35 7.48 -1.96 16.21
C PHE A 35 7.95 -1.48 17.58
N GLU A 36 7.04 -1.45 18.55
CA GLU A 36 7.38 -1.08 19.93
C GLU A 36 7.04 -2.19 20.91
N ALA A 37 7.80 -2.24 22.01
CA ALA A 37 7.55 -3.07 23.17
C ALA A 37 7.59 -2.21 24.43
N VAL A 38 6.51 -2.22 25.19
CA VAL A 38 6.42 -1.55 26.50
C VAL A 38 6.91 -2.51 27.58
N VAL A 39 7.91 -2.09 28.34
CA VAL A 39 8.52 -2.90 29.41
C VAL A 39 8.25 -2.25 30.75
N LEU A 40 7.76 -3.05 31.69
CA LEU A 40 7.53 -2.68 33.09
C LEU A 40 7.99 -3.83 34.00
N ASP A 41 8.67 -3.53 35.10
CA ASP A 41 9.20 -4.52 36.06
C ASP A 41 10.00 -5.66 35.40
N GLY A 42 10.78 -5.31 34.36
CA GLY A 42 11.62 -6.26 33.62
C GLY A 42 10.85 -7.23 32.72
N ARG A 43 9.55 -6.98 32.46
CA ARG A 43 8.75 -7.77 31.51
C ARG A 43 8.05 -6.92 30.47
N VAL A 44 7.89 -7.47 29.30
CA VAL A 44 7.07 -6.86 28.23
C VAL A 44 5.60 -6.98 28.60
N ILE A 45 4.92 -5.84 28.72
CA ILE A 45 3.49 -5.78 29.04
C ILE A 45 2.60 -5.52 27.82
N ALA A 46 3.16 -4.93 26.76
CA ALA A 46 2.50 -4.73 25.48
C ALA A 46 3.54 -4.68 24.35
N CYS A 47 3.18 -5.10 23.16
CA CYS A 47 4.04 -4.97 21.99
C CYS A 47 3.21 -4.94 20.67
N GLY A 48 3.85 -4.48 19.57
CA GLY A 48 3.30 -4.46 18.22
C GLY A 48 2.68 -3.14 17.78
N LYS A 49 2.47 -2.18 18.68
CA LYS A 49 1.96 -0.84 18.34
C LYS A 49 3.09 0.17 18.24
N ASN A 50 2.80 1.31 17.63
CA ASN A 50 3.67 2.49 17.63
C ASN A 50 3.05 3.61 18.46
N ASN A 51 3.80 4.66 18.72
CA ASN A 51 3.37 5.79 19.55
C ASN A 51 2.83 5.34 20.91
N SER A 52 3.49 4.35 21.51
CA SER A 52 3.07 3.74 22.78
C SER A 52 3.22 4.69 23.96
N GLU A 53 2.33 4.54 24.94
CA GLU A 53 2.43 5.22 26.22
C GLU A 53 3.54 4.57 27.06
N ILE A 54 4.41 5.40 27.64
CA ILE A 54 5.49 4.94 28.50
C ILE A 54 4.91 4.70 29.90
N ALA A 55 4.94 3.46 30.35
CA ALA A 55 4.45 3.11 31.69
C ALA A 55 5.32 3.77 32.79
N GLU A 56 4.69 4.26 33.86
CA GLU A 56 5.43 4.82 35.00
C GLU A 56 6.39 3.80 35.62
N GLY A 57 7.68 4.14 35.69
CA GLY A 57 8.74 3.23 36.13
C GLY A 57 9.20 2.21 35.07
N GLY A 58 8.63 2.28 33.87
CA GLY A 58 9.01 1.42 32.73
C GLY A 58 9.72 2.18 31.62
N TYR A 59 9.85 1.52 30.48
CA TYR A 59 10.40 2.10 29.26
C TYR A 59 9.77 1.44 28.02
N VAL A 60 9.91 2.10 26.87
CA VAL A 60 9.51 1.55 25.57
C VAL A 60 10.74 1.32 24.72
N VAL A 61 10.81 0.14 24.11
CA VAL A 61 11.80 -0.19 23.07
C VAL A 61 11.14 -0.05 21.74
N SER A 62 11.71 0.76 20.86
CA SER A 62 11.15 1.07 19.54
C SER A 62 12.16 0.74 18.45
N GLY A 63 11.77 -0.05 17.45
CA GLY A 63 12.63 -0.45 16.34
C GLY A 63 12.05 -0.08 14.98
N HIS A 64 12.94 0.25 14.04
CA HIS A 64 12.64 0.41 12.62
C HIS A 64 13.58 -0.50 11.80
N GLY A 65 13.18 -0.87 10.56
CA GLY A 65 14.02 -1.70 9.70
C GLY A 65 14.47 -3.02 10.35
N GLU A 66 15.77 -3.27 10.44
CA GLU A 66 16.33 -4.49 11.05
C GLU A 66 15.98 -4.61 12.54
N ALA A 67 15.98 -3.50 13.29
CA ALA A 67 15.58 -3.49 14.69
C ALA A 67 14.09 -3.84 14.86
N MET A 68 13.22 -3.40 13.96
CA MET A 68 11.81 -3.82 13.92
C MET A 68 11.68 -5.33 13.70
N GLN A 69 12.44 -5.89 12.75
CA GLN A 69 12.46 -7.33 12.48
C GLN A 69 12.95 -8.12 13.70
N PHE A 70 13.99 -7.63 14.37
CA PHE A 70 14.47 -8.23 15.61
C PHE A 70 13.38 -8.25 16.69
N LEU A 71 12.72 -7.11 16.94
CA LEU A 71 11.68 -7.00 17.96
C LEU A 71 10.47 -7.89 17.62
N SER A 72 9.95 -7.83 16.41
CA SER A 72 8.79 -8.63 15.98
C SER A 72 9.03 -10.15 16.06
N ASN A 73 10.28 -10.59 15.83
CA ASN A 73 10.67 -12.01 15.88
C ASN A 73 11.14 -12.49 17.27
N SER A 74 11.34 -11.58 18.22
CA SER A 74 11.99 -11.94 19.49
C SER A 74 11.19 -11.54 20.72
N VAL A 75 10.23 -10.62 20.58
CA VAL A 75 9.50 -10.05 21.71
C VAL A 75 8.05 -10.53 21.68
N CYS A 76 7.55 -10.96 22.83
CA CYS A 76 6.13 -11.18 23.05
C CYS A 76 5.74 -10.68 24.46
N VAL A 77 4.46 -10.47 24.69
CA VAL A 77 3.96 -10.11 26.02
C VAL A 77 4.36 -11.17 27.03
N GLY A 78 4.83 -10.76 28.17
CA GLY A 78 5.35 -11.61 29.25
C GLY A 78 6.86 -11.89 29.14
N ALA A 79 7.52 -11.65 28.01
CA ALA A 79 8.97 -11.88 27.88
C ALA A 79 9.77 -11.03 28.89
N LEU A 80 10.83 -11.62 29.43
CA LEU A 80 11.82 -10.89 30.23
C LEU A 80 12.60 -9.96 29.31
N ALA A 81 12.74 -8.70 29.72
CA ALA A 81 13.47 -7.70 28.99
C ALA A 81 14.37 -6.89 29.92
N CYS A 82 15.62 -6.64 29.52
CA CYS A 82 16.55 -5.81 30.25
C CYS A 82 17.46 -5.03 29.29
N ILE A 83 18.11 -4.02 29.85
CA ILE A 83 19.15 -3.25 29.18
C ILE A 83 20.48 -3.68 29.81
N ASP A 84 21.40 -4.16 28.98
CA ASP A 84 22.79 -4.39 29.33
C ASP A 84 23.56 -3.08 29.12
N GLU A 85 23.73 -2.31 30.18
CA GLU A 85 24.37 -1.00 30.13
C GLU A 85 25.86 -1.07 29.76
N GLU A 86 26.53 -2.17 30.12
CA GLU A 86 27.99 -2.32 29.86
C GLU A 86 28.26 -2.51 28.36
N ASN A 87 27.37 -3.27 27.66
CA ASN A 87 27.50 -3.58 26.24
C ASN A 87 26.59 -2.76 25.36
N ASN A 88 25.75 -1.89 25.93
CA ASN A 88 24.75 -1.08 25.26
C ASN A 88 23.77 -1.92 24.40
N LEU A 89 23.23 -2.98 25.00
CA LEU A 89 22.31 -3.93 24.34
C LEU A 89 20.96 -3.95 25.01
N PHE A 90 19.91 -4.01 24.18
CA PHE A 90 18.61 -4.48 24.61
C PHE A 90 18.59 -6.01 24.56
N CYS A 91 18.24 -6.64 25.67
CA CYS A 91 18.21 -8.09 25.82
C CYS A 91 16.79 -8.57 26.12
N VAL A 92 16.39 -9.67 25.48
CA VAL A 92 15.08 -10.28 25.69
C VAL A 92 15.19 -11.81 25.81
N THR A 93 14.41 -12.37 26.72
CA THR A 93 14.28 -13.83 26.91
C THR A 93 12.81 -14.21 27.02
N VAL A 94 12.36 -15.11 26.16
CA VAL A 94 11.05 -15.74 26.30
C VAL A 94 11.23 -16.97 27.19
N ASP A 95 10.80 -16.84 28.44
CA ASP A 95 10.82 -17.91 29.43
C ASP A 95 9.49 -18.72 29.42
N GLU A 96 9.39 -19.79 30.20
CA GLU A 96 8.20 -20.63 30.26
C GLU A 96 6.96 -19.83 30.71
N ARG A 97 7.15 -18.93 31.65
CA ARG A 97 6.05 -18.03 32.10
C ARG A 97 5.58 -17.07 31.01
N ALA A 98 6.48 -16.59 30.18
CA ALA A 98 6.11 -15.76 29.03
C ALA A 98 5.29 -16.56 28.01
N HIS A 99 5.66 -17.80 27.76
CA HIS A 99 4.90 -18.71 26.90
C HIS A 99 3.49 -18.96 27.47
N GLU A 100 3.36 -19.20 28.77
CA GLU A 100 2.09 -19.39 29.45
C GLU A 100 1.19 -18.16 29.34
N ILE A 101 1.73 -16.95 29.70
CA ILE A 101 1.01 -15.68 29.62
C ILE A 101 0.52 -15.43 28.18
N ASN A 102 1.41 -15.60 27.20
CA ASN A 102 1.06 -15.37 25.81
C ASN A 102 -0.02 -16.35 25.34
N ALA A 103 0.09 -17.65 25.68
CA ALA A 103 -0.91 -18.65 25.34
C ALA A 103 -2.29 -18.31 25.97
N GLU A 104 -2.34 -17.86 27.20
CA GLU A 104 -3.56 -17.43 27.85
C GLU A 104 -4.19 -16.22 27.17
N MET A 105 -3.38 -15.22 26.84
CA MET A 105 -3.85 -14.03 26.11
C MET A 105 -4.45 -14.41 24.75
N GLN A 106 -3.84 -15.34 24.01
CA GLN A 106 -4.36 -15.78 22.73
C GLN A 106 -5.70 -16.54 22.88
N ILE A 107 -5.83 -17.43 23.87
CA ILE A 107 -7.10 -18.09 24.18
C ILE A 107 -8.19 -17.04 24.48
N ASN A 108 -7.91 -16.09 25.38
CA ASN A 108 -8.85 -15.05 25.76
C ASN A 108 -9.27 -14.18 24.55
N LEU A 109 -8.33 -13.88 23.65
CA LEU A 109 -8.61 -13.17 22.41
C LEU A 109 -9.64 -13.93 21.55
N ILE A 110 -9.42 -15.22 21.31
CA ILE A 110 -10.32 -16.02 20.48
C ILE A 110 -11.69 -16.18 21.14
N GLU A 111 -11.75 -16.38 22.46
CA GLU A 111 -13.02 -16.41 23.21
C GLU A 111 -13.81 -15.12 23.07
N ALA A 112 -13.14 -13.98 23.26
CA ALA A 112 -13.76 -12.67 23.12
C ALA A 112 -14.32 -12.47 21.70
N ARG A 113 -13.53 -12.79 20.67
CA ARG A 113 -13.95 -12.69 19.27
C ARG A 113 -15.17 -13.57 18.96
N ILE A 114 -15.16 -14.84 19.37
CA ILE A 114 -16.31 -15.73 19.18
C ILE A 114 -17.55 -15.16 19.90
N SER A 115 -17.40 -14.69 21.13
CA SER A 115 -18.50 -14.10 21.91
C SER A 115 -19.09 -12.86 21.23
N GLU A 116 -18.24 -11.97 20.71
CA GLU A 116 -18.66 -10.76 20.01
C GLU A 116 -19.41 -11.09 18.72
N LEU A 117 -18.85 -11.99 17.89
CA LEU A 117 -19.47 -12.43 16.63
C LEU A 117 -20.85 -13.07 16.84
N LYS A 118 -21.02 -13.84 17.91
CA LYS A 118 -22.32 -14.39 18.31
C LYS A 118 -23.32 -13.33 18.71
N LYS A 119 -22.90 -12.32 19.49
CA LYS A 119 -23.77 -11.20 19.88
C LYS A 119 -24.26 -10.40 18.69
N GLU A 120 -23.39 -10.23 17.68
CA GLU A 120 -23.71 -9.52 16.44
C GLU A 120 -24.49 -10.36 15.42
N ASN A 121 -24.73 -11.65 15.68
CA ASN A 121 -25.22 -12.61 14.69
C ASN A 121 -24.41 -12.63 13.40
N ALA A 122 -23.10 -12.40 13.50
CA ALA A 122 -22.21 -12.36 12.37
C ALA A 122 -22.01 -13.78 11.76
N ARG A 123 -21.86 -13.83 10.43
CA ARG A 123 -21.56 -15.08 9.74
C ARG A 123 -20.06 -15.35 9.80
N PHE A 124 -19.66 -16.42 10.48
CA PHE A 124 -18.29 -16.94 10.56
C PHE A 124 -18.30 -18.47 10.69
N ASP A 125 -17.14 -19.12 10.65
CA ASP A 125 -17.08 -20.58 10.86
C ASP A 125 -16.98 -20.90 12.36
N GLU A 126 -18.13 -20.82 13.04
CA GLU A 126 -18.23 -21.04 14.48
C GLU A 126 -17.77 -22.42 14.91
N LYS A 127 -18.10 -23.45 14.11
CA LYS A 127 -17.77 -24.84 14.43
C LYS A 127 -16.26 -25.02 14.52
N THR A 128 -15.56 -24.72 13.42
CA THR A 128 -14.10 -24.88 13.34
C THR A 128 -13.37 -23.99 14.36
N ALA A 129 -13.79 -22.74 14.50
CA ALA A 129 -13.21 -21.83 15.49
C ALA A 129 -13.33 -22.35 16.93
N THR A 130 -14.48 -22.94 17.28
CA THR A 130 -14.73 -23.47 18.64
C THR A 130 -13.95 -24.80 18.87
N GLU A 131 -13.86 -25.66 17.87
CA GLU A 131 -13.08 -26.91 17.93
C GLU A 131 -11.58 -26.59 18.15
N LEU A 132 -11.03 -25.64 17.38
CA LEU A 132 -9.65 -25.19 17.53
C LEU A 132 -9.39 -24.55 18.89
N LEU A 133 -10.29 -23.71 19.37
CA LEU A 133 -10.19 -23.12 20.71
C LEU A 133 -10.19 -24.17 21.82
N SER A 134 -11.03 -25.21 21.70
CA SER A 134 -11.05 -26.34 22.65
C SER A 134 -9.72 -27.07 22.65
N ALA A 135 -9.18 -27.39 21.48
CA ALA A 135 -7.88 -28.01 21.33
C ALA A 135 -6.73 -27.13 21.90
N ALA A 136 -6.80 -25.81 21.69
CA ALA A 136 -5.83 -24.87 22.28
C ALA A 136 -5.84 -24.89 23.81
N LYS A 137 -7.03 -24.95 24.44
CA LYS A 137 -7.14 -25.07 25.91
C LYS A 137 -6.57 -26.40 26.42
N GLU A 138 -6.80 -27.48 25.70
CA GLU A 138 -6.24 -28.80 26.06
C GLU A 138 -4.70 -28.79 25.97
N ALA A 139 -4.14 -28.21 24.90
CA ALA A 139 -2.70 -28.05 24.72
C ALA A 139 -2.09 -27.19 25.86
N LYS A 140 -2.72 -26.07 26.22
CA LYS A 140 -2.31 -25.22 27.35
C LYS A 140 -2.25 -26.01 28.65
N ASN A 141 -3.29 -26.81 28.96
CA ASN A 141 -3.33 -27.63 30.17
C ASN A 141 -2.22 -28.69 30.25
N LYS A 142 -1.63 -29.07 29.10
CA LYS A 142 -0.48 -29.97 29.00
C LYS A 142 0.86 -29.22 29.03
N GLY A 143 0.87 -27.89 29.07
CA GLY A 143 2.07 -27.05 28.97
C GLY A 143 2.62 -26.91 27.53
N GLU A 144 1.83 -27.30 26.52
CA GLU A 144 2.18 -27.24 25.08
C GLU A 144 1.90 -25.83 24.52
N TYR A 145 2.60 -24.81 25.05
CA TYR A 145 2.26 -23.38 24.80
C TYR A 145 2.46 -22.96 23.35
N GLU A 146 3.45 -23.51 22.64
CA GLU A 146 3.65 -23.21 21.21
C GLU A 146 2.51 -23.76 20.38
N GLN A 147 2.06 -24.99 20.67
CA GLN A 147 0.89 -25.56 20.00
C GLN A 147 -0.38 -24.80 20.33
N THR A 148 -0.54 -24.31 21.57
CA THR A 148 -1.66 -23.45 21.97
C THR A 148 -1.72 -22.21 21.10
N ARG A 149 -0.59 -21.52 20.91
CA ARG A 149 -0.53 -20.31 20.06
C ARG A 149 -0.87 -20.61 18.60
N ALA A 150 -0.29 -21.66 18.04
CA ALA A 150 -0.58 -22.07 16.66
C ALA A 150 -2.07 -22.39 16.44
N LEU A 151 -2.70 -23.09 17.38
CA LEU A 151 -4.14 -23.39 17.33
C LEU A 151 -5.00 -22.13 17.49
N CYS A 152 -4.60 -21.17 18.33
CA CYS A 152 -5.31 -19.90 18.46
C CYS A 152 -5.14 -19.04 17.19
N GLU A 153 -3.95 -18.99 16.60
CA GLU A 153 -3.74 -18.28 15.33
C GLU A 153 -4.57 -18.91 14.21
N GLU A 154 -4.62 -20.24 14.13
CA GLU A 154 -5.49 -20.93 13.18
C GLU A 154 -6.96 -20.59 13.42
N ALA A 155 -7.42 -20.62 14.68
CA ALA A 155 -8.79 -20.26 15.05
C ALA A 155 -9.14 -18.80 14.67
N TYR A 156 -8.16 -17.89 14.70
CA TYR A 156 -8.35 -16.49 14.32
C TYR A 156 -8.91 -16.35 12.90
N TYR A 157 -8.37 -17.10 11.93
CA TYR A 157 -8.86 -17.06 10.55
C TYR A 157 -10.32 -17.47 10.45
N TYR A 158 -10.74 -18.49 11.20
CA TYR A 158 -12.13 -18.98 11.20
C TYR A 158 -13.09 -18.05 11.94
N THR A 159 -12.59 -17.14 12.79
CA THR A 159 -13.38 -16.06 13.39
C THR A 159 -13.55 -14.83 12.49
N ALA A 160 -12.96 -14.79 11.30
CA ALA A 160 -13.17 -13.69 10.37
C ALA A 160 -14.61 -13.69 9.83
N LYS A 161 -15.25 -12.50 9.76
CA LYS A 161 -16.60 -12.34 9.21
C LYS A 161 -16.60 -12.62 7.70
N SER A 162 -17.56 -13.42 7.23
CA SER A 162 -17.86 -13.52 5.80
C SER A 162 -18.64 -12.29 5.35
N VAL A 163 -18.10 -11.54 4.39
CA VAL A 163 -18.73 -10.35 3.81
C VAL A 163 -19.05 -10.64 2.35
N LYS A 164 -20.31 -10.39 1.96
CA LYS A 164 -20.75 -10.50 0.57
C LYS A 164 -20.63 -9.14 -0.11
N ASN A 165 -20.42 -9.17 -1.42
CA ASN A 165 -20.45 -7.98 -2.29
C ASN A 165 -19.37 -6.93 -1.97
N GLU A 166 -18.24 -7.30 -1.40
CA GLU A 166 -17.07 -6.43 -1.27
C GLU A 166 -16.14 -6.58 -2.46
N VAL A 167 -15.37 -5.55 -2.75
CA VAL A 167 -14.29 -5.60 -3.74
C VAL A 167 -13.06 -6.24 -3.09
N ARG A 168 -12.57 -7.33 -3.70
CA ARG A 168 -11.37 -8.05 -3.29
C ARG A 168 -10.39 -8.02 -4.45
N ALA A 169 -9.68 -6.91 -4.54
CA ALA A 169 -8.83 -6.61 -5.66
C ALA A 169 -7.36 -6.98 -5.39
N VAL A 170 -6.61 -7.16 -6.46
CA VAL A 170 -5.16 -7.33 -6.41
C VAL A 170 -4.51 -6.67 -7.61
N TRP A 171 -3.45 -5.90 -7.38
CA TRP A 171 -2.58 -5.41 -8.44
C TRP A 171 -1.69 -6.54 -8.96
N HIS A 172 -1.60 -6.66 -10.28
CA HIS A 172 -0.80 -7.69 -10.92
C HIS A 172 0.13 -7.12 -12.00
N ARG A 173 1.43 -7.34 -11.84
CA ARG A 173 2.45 -7.10 -12.86
C ARG A 173 2.61 -8.35 -13.70
N PRO A 174 2.16 -8.36 -14.96
CA PRO A 174 2.14 -9.57 -15.77
C PRO A 174 3.56 -10.05 -16.08
N HIS A 175 3.74 -11.35 -15.93
CA HIS A 175 5.00 -12.04 -16.22
C HIS A 175 4.78 -13.37 -16.95
N GLU A 176 3.55 -13.74 -17.17
CA GLU A 176 3.09 -14.94 -17.85
C GLU A 176 3.47 -14.89 -19.33
N LEU A 177 3.81 -16.04 -19.90
CA LEU A 177 4.28 -16.18 -21.27
C LEU A 177 3.35 -17.04 -22.14
N SER A 178 2.26 -17.56 -21.57
CA SER A 178 1.24 -18.34 -22.25
C SER A 178 -0.16 -18.17 -21.64
N ASP A 179 -1.17 -18.59 -22.38
CA ASP A 179 -2.56 -18.61 -21.90
C ASP A 179 -2.73 -19.53 -20.68
N GLU A 180 -2.00 -20.65 -20.64
CA GLU A 180 -2.04 -21.60 -19.54
C GLU A 180 -1.52 -20.97 -18.25
N GLU A 181 -0.41 -20.23 -18.31
CA GLU A 181 0.15 -19.52 -17.15
C GLU A 181 -0.79 -18.41 -16.67
N VAL A 182 -1.42 -17.69 -17.59
CA VAL A 182 -2.44 -16.68 -17.24
C VAL A 182 -3.65 -17.35 -16.58
N GLU A 183 -4.15 -18.48 -17.10
CA GLU A 183 -5.27 -19.20 -16.51
C GLU A 183 -4.92 -19.71 -15.12
N GLU A 184 -3.71 -20.23 -14.91
CA GLU A 184 -3.21 -20.65 -13.58
C GLU A 184 -3.22 -19.49 -12.59
N THR A 185 -2.66 -18.35 -12.97
CA THR A 185 -2.63 -17.12 -12.14
C THR A 185 -4.04 -16.66 -11.79
N VAL A 186 -4.94 -16.54 -12.76
CA VAL A 186 -6.32 -16.10 -12.54
C VAL A 186 -7.08 -17.06 -11.63
N LEU A 187 -6.95 -18.37 -11.86
CA LEU A 187 -7.61 -19.40 -11.04
C LEU A 187 -7.05 -19.42 -9.60
N LYS A 188 -5.75 -19.28 -9.44
CA LYS A 188 -5.08 -19.19 -8.13
C LYS A 188 -5.64 -18.01 -7.32
N LEU A 189 -5.70 -16.83 -7.91
CA LEU A 189 -6.23 -15.62 -7.25
C LEU A 189 -7.73 -15.75 -6.96
N LYS A 190 -8.53 -16.19 -7.93
CA LYS A 190 -9.97 -16.44 -7.75
C LYS A 190 -10.24 -17.45 -6.64
N ASN A 191 -9.49 -18.56 -6.60
CA ASN A 191 -9.63 -19.59 -5.57
C ASN A 191 -9.28 -19.08 -4.16
N ALA A 192 -8.43 -18.08 -4.05
CA ALA A 192 -8.15 -17.39 -2.80
C ALA A 192 -9.25 -16.41 -2.38
N GLY A 193 -10.20 -16.11 -3.28
CA GLY A 193 -11.35 -15.26 -3.04
C GLY A 193 -11.24 -13.86 -3.66
N PHE A 194 -10.21 -13.55 -4.45
CA PHE A 194 -10.14 -12.31 -5.22
C PHE A 194 -11.19 -12.31 -6.34
N ASN A 195 -11.83 -11.16 -6.56
CA ASN A 195 -12.87 -10.98 -7.57
C ASN A 195 -12.55 -9.84 -8.57
N SER A 196 -11.42 -9.19 -8.42
CA SER A 196 -10.95 -8.13 -9.31
C SER A 196 -9.43 -8.15 -9.44
N ILE A 197 -8.91 -8.08 -10.66
CA ILE A 197 -7.48 -7.98 -10.96
C ILE A 197 -7.24 -6.65 -11.69
N LEU A 198 -6.26 -5.88 -11.21
CA LEU A 198 -5.76 -4.69 -11.87
C LEU A 198 -4.45 -5.07 -12.55
N VAL A 199 -4.50 -5.29 -13.88
CA VAL A 199 -3.33 -5.72 -14.66
C VAL A 199 -2.57 -4.52 -15.21
N GLU A 200 -1.27 -4.50 -15.02
CA GLU A 200 -0.40 -3.40 -15.43
C GLU A 200 -0.13 -3.44 -16.93
N THR A 201 -0.58 -2.40 -17.65
CA THR A 201 -0.47 -2.32 -19.11
C THR A 201 0.82 -1.69 -19.61
N ASN A 202 1.44 -0.85 -18.79
CA ASN A 202 2.74 -0.25 -19.02
C ASN A 202 3.49 -0.10 -17.69
N TYR A 203 4.79 -0.33 -17.72
CA TYR A 203 5.64 -0.27 -16.53
C TYR A 203 7.07 0.12 -16.91
N GLU A 204 7.64 1.07 -16.16
CA GLU A 204 9.03 1.52 -16.36
C GLU A 204 9.36 1.95 -17.78
N GLY A 205 8.40 2.57 -18.51
CA GLY A 205 8.60 3.02 -19.87
C GLY A 205 8.52 1.92 -20.94
N TYR A 206 7.99 0.75 -20.61
CA TYR A 206 7.75 -0.35 -21.54
C TYR A 206 6.29 -0.79 -21.50
N ALA A 207 5.72 -1.11 -22.67
CA ALA A 207 4.39 -1.66 -22.80
C ALA A 207 4.36 -3.15 -22.43
N ASN A 208 3.31 -3.59 -21.73
CA ASN A 208 2.90 -4.99 -21.62
C ASN A 208 1.78 -5.30 -22.65
N ALA A 209 1.14 -4.27 -23.19
CA ALA A 209 0.01 -4.34 -24.12
C ALA A 209 0.52 -4.37 -25.56
N GLN A 210 0.40 -5.51 -26.24
CA GLN A 210 0.92 -5.73 -27.61
C GLN A 210 0.34 -4.78 -28.65
N LYS A 211 -0.90 -4.33 -28.46
CA LYS A 211 -1.60 -3.47 -29.42
C LYS A 211 -1.38 -1.96 -29.18
N CYS A 212 -0.51 -1.61 -28.20
CA CYS A 212 -0.23 -0.22 -27.81
C CYS A 212 1.28 -0.03 -27.65
N VAL A 213 2.01 -0.22 -28.75
CA VAL A 213 3.49 -0.18 -28.79
C VAL A 213 3.94 1.01 -29.64
N HIS A 214 4.86 1.80 -29.11
CA HIS A 214 5.44 2.96 -29.75
C HIS A 214 6.96 2.97 -29.59
N ASP A 215 7.70 3.71 -30.41
CA ASP A 215 9.15 3.83 -30.29
C ASP A 215 9.58 4.36 -28.91
N PHE A 216 8.78 5.25 -28.33
CA PHE A 216 8.98 5.79 -26.98
C PHE A 216 8.40 4.93 -25.85
N LEU A 217 7.56 3.93 -26.18
CA LEU A 217 6.94 2.96 -25.27
C LEU A 217 7.02 1.57 -25.91
N PRO A 218 8.23 1.01 -26.08
CA PRO A 218 8.41 -0.27 -26.76
C PRO A 218 7.84 -1.42 -25.93
N ILE A 219 7.51 -2.52 -26.62
CA ILE A 219 7.06 -3.74 -25.94
C ILE A 219 8.13 -4.26 -24.98
N ARG A 220 7.74 -4.72 -23.82
CA ARG A 220 8.65 -5.35 -22.85
C ARG A 220 9.27 -6.61 -23.46
N LYS A 221 10.58 -6.77 -23.33
CA LYS A 221 11.40 -7.81 -23.95
C LYS A 221 10.79 -9.21 -23.87
N ARG A 222 10.16 -9.58 -22.75
CA ARG A 222 9.55 -10.91 -22.59
C ARG A 222 8.37 -11.18 -23.54
N TYR A 223 7.78 -10.14 -24.12
CA TYR A 223 6.62 -10.21 -25.04
C TYR A 223 6.98 -9.89 -26.49
N GLU A 224 8.27 -9.77 -26.85
CA GLU A 224 8.73 -9.59 -28.24
C GLU A 224 8.36 -10.76 -29.16
N ASN A 225 8.02 -11.92 -28.58
CA ASN A 225 7.50 -13.08 -29.30
C ASN A 225 6.07 -12.89 -29.84
N GLY A 226 5.41 -11.78 -29.53
CA GLY A 226 4.05 -11.44 -29.98
C GLY A 226 2.93 -11.97 -29.08
N PHE A 227 3.24 -12.55 -27.92
CA PHE A 227 2.20 -12.96 -26.95
C PHE A 227 1.53 -11.73 -26.34
N ASP A 228 0.20 -11.62 -26.52
CA ASP A 228 -0.61 -10.54 -25.94
C ASP A 228 -1.14 -10.96 -24.57
N VAL A 229 -0.32 -10.74 -23.55
CA VAL A 229 -0.65 -11.10 -22.17
C VAL A 229 -1.88 -10.34 -21.65
N ILE A 230 -2.09 -9.11 -22.09
CA ILE A 230 -3.25 -8.28 -21.67
C ILE A 230 -4.54 -8.85 -22.25
N GLU A 231 -4.58 -9.18 -23.54
CA GLU A 231 -5.74 -9.85 -24.16
C GLU A 231 -6.04 -11.18 -23.49
N SER A 232 -5.00 -11.96 -23.15
CA SER A 232 -5.14 -13.23 -22.45
C SER A 232 -5.77 -13.04 -21.07
N PHE A 233 -5.30 -12.09 -20.26
CA PHE A 233 -5.91 -11.77 -18.97
C PHE A 233 -7.38 -11.36 -19.11
N ILE A 234 -7.72 -10.48 -20.05
CA ILE A 234 -9.09 -10.02 -20.29
C ILE A 234 -10.00 -11.21 -20.59
N ARG A 235 -9.63 -12.03 -21.56
CA ARG A 235 -10.40 -13.19 -22.01
C ARG A 235 -10.60 -14.21 -20.87
N ILE A 236 -9.54 -14.52 -20.12
CA ILE A 236 -9.58 -15.51 -19.06
C ILE A 236 -10.35 -14.98 -17.84
N CYS A 237 -10.10 -13.74 -17.40
CA CYS A 237 -10.85 -13.13 -16.31
C CYS A 237 -12.36 -13.10 -16.60
N LYS A 238 -12.77 -12.68 -17.80
CA LYS A 238 -14.18 -12.70 -18.21
C LYS A 238 -14.78 -14.12 -18.20
N LYS A 239 -14.05 -15.11 -18.73
CA LYS A 239 -14.46 -16.53 -18.66
C LYS A 239 -14.66 -16.99 -17.23
N GLN A 240 -13.82 -16.53 -16.30
CA GLN A 240 -13.86 -16.90 -14.89
C GLN A 240 -14.77 -16.04 -14.03
N GLY A 241 -15.38 -14.98 -14.57
CA GLY A 241 -16.23 -14.04 -13.83
C GLY A 241 -15.44 -13.18 -12.82
N VAL A 242 -14.17 -12.92 -13.09
CA VAL A 242 -13.29 -11.99 -12.36
C VAL A 242 -13.27 -10.67 -13.11
N LYS A 243 -13.48 -9.56 -12.43
CA LYS A 243 -13.35 -8.23 -13.04
C LYS A 243 -11.89 -7.96 -13.41
N ILE A 244 -11.68 -7.32 -14.55
CA ILE A 244 -10.37 -6.96 -15.05
C ILE A 244 -10.26 -5.47 -15.30
N HIS A 245 -9.37 -4.79 -14.58
CA HIS A 245 -9.11 -3.36 -14.73
C HIS A 245 -7.74 -3.13 -15.33
N CYS A 246 -7.64 -2.14 -16.21
CA CYS A 246 -6.37 -1.61 -16.67
C CYS A 246 -5.69 -0.87 -15.50
N TRP A 247 -4.49 -1.24 -15.13
CA TRP A 247 -3.60 -0.46 -14.29
C TRP A 247 -2.60 0.27 -15.18
N PHE A 248 -2.73 1.61 -15.24
CA PHE A 248 -1.97 2.47 -16.13
C PHE A 248 -1.09 3.45 -15.34
N GLU A 249 0.23 3.37 -15.54
CA GLU A 249 1.17 4.34 -15.01
C GLU A 249 1.19 5.57 -15.91
N ASN A 250 0.86 6.75 -15.35
CA ASN A 250 0.69 7.97 -16.13
C ASN A 250 2.00 8.74 -16.30
N PHE A 251 2.41 9.51 -15.29
CA PHE A 251 3.59 10.40 -15.43
C PHE A 251 4.91 9.71 -15.10
N PHE A 252 4.92 8.55 -14.49
CA PHE A 252 6.12 7.74 -14.30
C PHE A 252 6.46 6.97 -15.58
N PHE A 253 7.69 7.12 -16.08
CA PHE A 253 8.02 6.61 -17.41
C PHE A 253 9.39 5.93 -17.53
N GLY A 254 10.04 5.60 -16.45
CA GLY A 254 11.27 4.83 -16.48
C GLY A 254 12.03 4.77 -15.16
N VAL A 255 12.98 3.83 -15.09
CA VAL A 255 13.88 3.60 -13.95
C VAL A 255 15.32 3.53 -14.42
N THR A 256 16.23 4.06 -13.63
CA THR A 256 17.67 3.95 -13.85
C THR A 256 18.08 2.48 -14.02
N GLY A 257 18.91 2.21 -15.04
CA GLY A 257 19.39 0.86 -15.34
C GLY A 257 18.49 0.03 -16.26
N HIS A 258 17.21 0.41 -16.45
CA HIS A 258 16.32 -0.24 -17.42
C HIS A 258 16.20 0.55 -18.73
N GLY A 259 16.74 1.78 -18.78
CA GLY A 259 16.57 2.72 -19.87
C GLY A 259 15.28 3.52 -19.77
N CYS A 260 15.18 4.56 -20.57
CA CYS A 260 13.95 5.35 -20.72
C CYS A 260 13.86 5.83 -22.17
N PRO A 261 13.28 5.03 -23.09
CA PRO A 261 13.18 5.41 -24.51
C PRO A 261 12.51 6.77 -24.72
N MET A 262 11.55 7.12 -23.89
CA MET A 262 10.91 8.44 -23.91
C MET A 262 11.93 9.57 -23.65
N ALA A 263 12.82 9.42 -22.67
CA ALA A 263 13.82 10.44 -22.36
C ALA A 263 14.89 10.57 -23.46
N GLU A 264 15.15 9.49 -24.20
CA GLU A 264 16.09 9.48 -25.32
C GLU A 264 15.49 10.14 -26.58
N LEU A 265 14.22 9.86 -26.87
CA LEU A 265 13.54 10.34 -28.09
C LEU A 265 12.88 11.70 -27.89
N HIS A 266 12.35 11.97 -26.71
CA HIS A 266 11.59 13.17 -26.36
C HIS A 266 12.06 13.78 -25.04
N PRO A 267 13.34 14.20 -24.92
CA PRO A 267 13.88 14.80 -23.70
C PRO A 267 13.16 16.08 -23.27
N GLU A 268 12.45 16.75 -24.18
CA GLU A 268 11.61 17.92 -23.94
C GLU A 268 10.34 17.59 -23.14
N TYR A 269 9.87 16.32 -23.15
CA TYR A 269 8.69 15.89 -22.40
C TYR A 269 8.99 15.51 -20.95
N MET A 270 10.29 15.42 -20.60
CA MET A 270 10.71 14.98 -19.28
C MET A 270 10.64 16.10 -18.24
N ALA A 271 10.16 15.77 -17.05
CA ALA A 271 10.24 16.65 -15.91
C ALA A 271 11.70 16.88 -15.51
N ARG A 272 12.05 18.16 -15.18
CA ARG A 272 13.43 18.54 -14.84
C ARG A 272 13.51 19.14 -13.45
N ARG A 273 14.59 18.81 -12.75
CA ARG A 273 15.00 19.48 -11.51
C ARG A 273 15.66 20.82 -11.82
N LYS A 274 15.93 21.62 -10.75
CA LYS A 274 16.59 22.93 -10.86
C LYS A 274 18.01 22.85 -11.45
N ASP A 275 18.73 21.75 -11.18
CA ASP A 275 20.05 21.46 -11.77
C ASP A 275 19.99 20.93 -13.21
N GLY A 276 18.80 20.78 -13.78
CA GLY A 276 18.56 20.21 -15.11
C GLY A 276 18.47 18.68 -15.14
N GLY A 277 18.64 18.00 -14.00
CA GLY A 277 18.57 16.55 -13.89
C GLY A 277 17.18 16.00 -14.21
N LEU A 278 17.14 14.77 -14.75
CA LEU A 278 15.91 14.07 -15.15
C LEU A 278 15.47 13.01 -14.15
N LEU A 279 16.35 12.62 -13.22
CA LEU A 279 16.08 11.58 -12.24
C LEU A 279 15.47 12.17 -10.98
N HIS A 280 14.47 11.52 -10.47
CA HIS A 280 13.66 11.96 -9.34
C HIS A 280 13.57 10.88 -8.27
N ASP A 281 12.92 11.25 -7.14
CA ASP A 281 12.79 10.48 -5.92
C ASP A 281 14.07 10.47 -5.07
N ALA A 282 14.01 9.87 -3.88
CA ALA A 282 15.07 9.94 -2.86
C ALA A 282 16.40 9.33 -3.34
N SER A 283 16.34 8.27 -4.15
CA SER A 283 17.49 7.54 -4.69
C SER A 283 17.95 7.99 -6.08
N ASP A 284 17.32 9.01 -6.69
CA ASP A 284 17.57 9.44 -8.07
C ASP A 284 17.39 8.30 -9.10
N GLU A 285 16.27 7.57 -8.98
CA GLU A 285 16.04 6.38 -9.78
C GLU A 285 14.99 6.56 -10.89
N PHE A 286 14.04 7.50 -10.72
CA PHE A 286 12.82 7.54 -11.52
C PHE A 286 12.81 8.65 -12.55
N TYR A 287 12.36 8.31 -13.77
CA TYR A 287 12.04 9.26 -14.83
C TYR A 287 10.56 9.60 -14.82
N PHE A 288 10.25 10.89 -14.85
CA PHE A 288 8.87 11.39 -14.91
C PHE A 288 8.65 12.28 -16.10
N LEU A 289 7.46 12.19 -16.70
CA LEU A 289 6.98 13.15 -17.68
C LEU A 289 6.57 14.47 -17.00
N ASN A 290 6.69 15.57 -17.73
CA ASN A 290 6.25 16.87 -17.26
C ASN A 290 4.73 17.02 -17.40
N ALA A 291 4.02 16.88 -16.29
CA ALA A 291 2.56 17.00 -16.25
C ALA A 291 2.02 18.40 -16.63
N ALA A 292 2.88 19.43 -16.68
CA ALA A 292 2.47 20.77 -17.09
C ALA A 292 2.34 20.95 -18.61
N LEU A 293 3.02 20.12 -19.39
CA LEU A 293 3.00 20.19 -20.86
C LEU A 293 1.68 19.65 -21.43
N ASP A 294 1.00 20.44 -22.22
CA ASP A 294 -0.23 20.04 -22.90
C ASP A 294 0.03 18.87 -23.86
N GLU A 295 1.14 18.88 -24.58
CA GLU A 295 1.58 17.80 -25.48
C GLU A 295 1.76 16.46 -24.75
N VAL A 296 2.29 16.48 -23.52
CA VAL A 296 2.42 15.28 -22.68
C VAL A 296 1.03 14.77 -22.26
N GLN A 297 0.13 15.66 -21.86
CA GLN A 297 -1.24 15.28 -21.50
C GLN A 297 -2.00 14.69 -22.70
N GLU A 298 -1.87 15.30 -23.88
CA GLU A 298 -2.47 14.81 -25.13
C GLU A 298 -1.90 13.44 -25.54
N LEU A 299 -0.60 13.25 -25.42
CA LEU A 299 0.07 11.97 -25.66
C LEU A 299 -0.50 10.88 -24.75
N LEU A 300 -0.54 11.12 -23.43
CA LEU A 300 -1.06 10.15 -22.47
C LEU A 300 -2.55 9.86 -22.71
N LEU A 301 -3.37 10.87 -23.07
CA LEU A 301 -4.76 10.65 -23.44
C LEU A 301 -4.89 9.80 -24.71
N SER A 302 -3.99 9.99 -25.70
CA SER A 302 -3.99 9.15 -26.91
C SER A 302 -3.65 7.69 -26.58
N LEU A 303 -2.70 7.44 -25.67
CA LEU A 303 -2.39 6.09 -25.20
C LEU A 303 -3.54 5.44 -24.46
N ILE A 304 -4.22 6.19 -23.57
CA ILE A 304 -5.42 5.69 -22.88
C ILE A 304 -6.51 5.33 -23.89
N LYS A 305 -6.74 6.21 -24.88
CA LYS A 305 -7.71 5.95 -25.96
C LYS A 305 -7.34 4.70 -26.73
N GLU A 306 -6.10 4.53 -27.12
CA GLU A 306 -5.61 3.36 -27.84
C GLU A 306 -5.80 2.06 -27.04
N ILE A 307 -5.49 2.06 -25.73
CA ILE A 307 -5.77 0.93 -24.84
C ILE A 307 -7.25 0.60 -24.81
N LEU A 308 -8.11 1.60 -24.63
CA LEU A 308 -9.55 1.41 -24.55
C LEU A 308 -10.17 0.98 -25.88
N ASP A 309 -9.63 1.40 -27.03
CA ASP A 309 -10.09 0.97 -28.34
C ASP A 309 -9.70 -0.50 -28.64
N ASN A 310 -8.55 -0.96 -28.13
CA ASN A 310 -8.00 -2.28 -28.42
C ASN A 310 -8.33 -3.36 -27.39
N TYR A 311 -8.72 -2.97 -26.15
CA TYR A 311 -8.90 -3.89 -25.03
C TYR A 311 -10.21 -3.62 -24.29
N ASP A 312 -10.94 -4.67 -23.94
CA ASP A 312 -12.25 -4.60 -23.32
C ASP A 312 -12.17 -4.79 -21.79
N PHE A 313 -11.63 -3.78 -21.11
CA PHE A 313 -11.55 -3.71 -19.65
C PHE A 313 -12.89 -3.35 -18.99
N ASP A 314 -13.13 -3.84 -17.77
CA ASP A 314 -14.25 -3.44 -16.91
C ASP A 314 -14.00 -2.09 -16.23
N GLY A 315 -12.74 -1.71 -16.06
CA GLY A 315 -12.33 -0.44 -15.45
C GLY A 315 -10.96 0.03 -15.88
N PHE A 316 -10.70 1.29 -15.62
CA PHE A 316 -9.42 1.95 -15.87
C PHE A 316 -8.92 2.62 -14.62
N GLN A 317 -7.72 2.28 -14.15
CA GLN A 317 -7.10 2.87 -12.98
C GLN A 317 -5.92 3.74 -13.36
N LEU A 318 -5.94 4.98 -12.88
CA LEU A 318 -4.83 5.92 -12.96
C LEU A 318 -3.88 5.67 -11.79
N ASP A 319 -2.63 5.33 -12.07
CA ASP A 319 -1.53 5.35 -11.12
C ASP A 319 -0.45 6.33 -11.54
N TYR A 320 0.45 6.68 -10.65
CA TYR A 320 1.44 7.73 -10.84
C TYR A 320 0.85 9.04 -11.43
N ILE A 321 -0.41 9.31 -11.07
CA ILE A 321 -1.14 10.52 -11.44
C ILE A 321 -0.74 11.68 -10.52
N ARG A 322 0.52 12.03 -10.59
CA ARG A 322 1.21 12.94 -9.67
C ARG A 322 2.56 13.39 -10.18
N TYR A 323 3.10 14.43 -9.55
CA TYR A 323 4.52 14.74 -9.65
C TYR A 323 5.39 13.77 -8.82
N PRO A 324 6.70 13.67 -9.09
CA PRO A 324 7.63 12.97 -8.20
C PRO A 324 7.59 13.54 -6.79
N VAL A 325 8.04 12.76 -5.80
CA VAL A 325 8.05 13.20 -4.40
C VAL A 325 8.93 14.45 -4.22
N ILE A 326 8.39 15.43 -3.53
CA ILE A 326 9.05 16.71 -3.27
C ILE A 326 9.81 16.62 -1.94
N HIS A 327 11.14 16.65 -2.00
CA HIS A 327 11.99 16.65 -0.81
C HIS A 327 12.56 18.04 -0.52
N SER A 328 12.89 18.83 -1.56
CA SER A 328 13.41 20.18 -1.47
C SER A 328 13.12 20.92 -2.77
N VAL A 329 13.34 22.24 -2.79
CA VAL A 329 13.19 23.04 -4.02
C VAL A 329 14.10 22.52 -5.12
N ASP A 330 15.37 22.32 -4.83
CA ASP A 330 16.39 21.92 -5.83
C ASP A 330 16.14 20.53 -6.43
N ARG A 331 15.54 19.64 -5.66
CA ARG A 331 15.23 18.27 -6.09
C ARG A 331 13.81 18.10 -6.66
N SER A 332 13.02 19.17 -6.67
CA SER A 332 11.67 19.13 -7.23
C SER A 332 11.67 19.18 -8.75
N ALA A 333 10.65 18.56 -9.34
CA ALA A 333 10.33 18.67 -10.77
C ALA A 333 9.65 20.00 -11.14
N GLY A 334 9.73 20.38 -12.42
CA GLY A 334 9.05 21.55 -12.96
C GLY A 334 9.98 22.76 -13.18
N PHE A 335 11.30 22.53 -13.30
CA PHE A 335 12.27 23.57 -13.61
C PHE A 335 12.72 23.57 -15.09
N ASP A 336 11.95 22.94 -15.97
CA ASP A 336 12.12 23.05 -17.42
C ASP A 336 11.71 24.45 -17.96
N SER A 337 12.15 24.78 -19.16
CA SER A 337 11.92 26.09 -19.75
C SER A 337 10.46 26.44 -19.96
N TYR A 338 9.62 25.44 -20.32
CA TYR A 338 8.19 25.66 -20.52
C TYR A 338 7.51 25.98 -19.18
N THR A 339 7.73 25.14 -18.16
CA THR A 339 7.11 25.33 -16.83
C THR A 339 7.51 26.68 -16.23
N LYS A 340 8.81 27.06 -16.34
CA LYS A 340 9.28 28.38 -15.89
C LYS A 340 8.52 29.53 -16.57
N ALA A 341 8.42 29.50 -17.90
CA ALA A 341 7.75 30.52 -18.67
C ALA A 341 6.25 30.59 -18.40
N ALA A 342 5.58 29.45 -18.34
CA ALA A 342 4.14 29.36 -18.09
C ALA A 342 3.78 29.82 -16.69
N PHE A 343 4.50 29.37 -15.66
CA PHE A 343 4.25 29.78 -14.28
C PHE A 343 4.52 31.28 -14.08
N LEU A 344 5.59 31.84 -14.67
CA LEU A 344 5.86 33.27 -14.65
C LEU A 344 4.74 34.08 -15.32
N ALA A 345 4.25 33.60 -16.47
CA ALA A 345 3.16 34.27 -17.20
C ALA A 345 1.85 34.26 -16.39
N ASP A 346 1.53 33.14 -15.74
CA ASP A 346 0.27 32.96 -15.01
C ASP A 346 0.28 33.67 -13.64
N THR A 347 1.46 33.82 -13.00
CA THR A 347 1.54 34.26 -11.59
C THR A 347 2.41 35.50 -11.36
N GLY A 348 3.27 35.85 -12.30
CA GLY A 348 4.29 36.90 -12.14
C GLY A 348 5.48 36.46 -11.27
N ILE A 349 5.59 35.20 -10.89
CA ILE A 349 6.64 34.67 -10.02
C ILE A 349 7.66 33.87 -10.84
N ASP A 350 8.94 34.23 -10.68
CA ASP A 350 10.05 33.45 -11.24
C ASP A 350 10.37 32.29 -10.27
N ILE A 351 10.18 31.03 -10.69
CA ILE A 351 10.43 29.86 -9.85
C ILE A 351 11.90 29.69 -9.47
N ASP A 352 12.83 30.23 -10.25
CA ASP A 352 14.25 30.15 -9.93
C ASP A 352 14.63 30.98 -8.69
N THR A 353 13.79 31.94 -8.30
CA THR A 353 13.94 32.75 -7.09
C THR A 353 13.42 32.11 -5.81
N ILE A 354 12.72 30.97 -5.92
CA ILE A 354 12.17 30.27 -4.77
C ILE A 354 13.28 29.47 -4.08
N GLU A 355 13.49 29.74 -2.79
CA GLU A 355 14.56 29.10 -1.99
C GLU A 355 14.01 28.14 -0.94
N SER A 356 12.71 28.22 -0.60
CA SER A 356 12.13 27.42 0.50
C SER A 356 10.80 26.78 0.12
N VAL A 357 10.67 25.50 0.45
CA VAL A 357 9.40 24.75 0.33
C VAL A 357 8.32 25.26 1.31
N LYS A 358 8.66 26.19 2.22
CA LYS A 358 7.74 26.78 3.19
C LYS A 358 7.26 28.18 2.77
N SER A 359 7.72 28.73 1.63
CA SER A 359 7.35 30.06 1.18
C SER A 359 5.95 30.07 0.53
N ASP A 360 5.31 31.25 0.51
CA ASP A 360 4.02 31.45 -0.15
C ASP A 360 4.13 31.28 -1.67
N GLU A 361 5.27 31.66 -2.26
CA GLU A 361 5.57 31.44 -3.68
C GLU A 361 5.64 29.96 -4.01
N TRP A 362 6.27 29.15 -3.12
CA TRP A 362 6.30 27.72 -3.28
C TRP A 362 4.91 27.09 -3.21
N LYS A 363 4.08 27.56 -2.27
CA LYS A 363 2.70 27.09 -2.19
C LYS A 363 1.93 27.38 -3.47
N LYS A 364 2.07 28.58 -4.05
CA LYS A 364 1.47 28.91 -5.34
C LYS A 364 1.97 28.00 -6.47
N PHE A 365 3.25 27.62 -6.45
CA PHE A 365 3.81 26.70 -7.42
C PHE A 365 3.27 25.28 -7.24
N LEU A 366 3.09 24.82 -6.00
CA LEU A 366 2.40 23.55 -5.71
C LEU A 366 0.97 23.54 -6.24
N ASP A 367 0.20 24.56 -5.91
CA ASP A 367 -1.20 24.69 -6.33
C ASP A 367 -1.30 24.72 -7.87
N TRP A 368 -0.43 25.47 -8.55
CA TRP A 368 -0.37 25.53 -10.01
C TRP A 368 -0.06 24.17 -10.65
N ARG A 369 0.91 23.42 -10.12
CA ARG A 369 1.23 22.06 -10.59
C ARG A 369 0.07 21.09 -10.33
N ALA A 370 -0.58 21.18 -9.17
CA ALA A 370 -1.75 20.35 -8.85
C ALA A 370 -2.94 20.64 -9.79
N GLU A 371 -3.10 21.89 -10.26
CA GLU A 371 -4.09 22.24 -11.27
C GLU A 371 -3.78 21.58 -12.63
N LYS A 372 -2.51 21.48 -13.04
CA LYS A 372 -2.13 20.79 -14.29
C LYS A 372 -2.47 19.31 -14.24
N VAL A 373 -2.18 18.62 -13.13
CA VAL A 373 -2.58 17.24 -12.92
C VAL A 373 -4.11 17.11 -12.90
N THR A 374 -4.80 18.04 -12.23
CA THR A 374 -6.27 18.06 -12.15
C THR A 374 -6.90 18.25 -13.53
N LYS A 375 -6.36 19.13 -14.40
CA LYS A 375 -6.79 19.29 -15.78
C LYS A 375 -6.71 17.96 -16.55
N TYR A 376 -5.61 17.25 -16.42
CA TYR A 376 -5.43 15.95 -17.08
C TYR A 376 -6.43 14.91 -16.57
N VAL A 377 -6.64 14.78 -15.26
CA VAL A 377 -7.64 13.84 -14.69
C VAL A 377 -9.04 14.15 -15.22
N LYS A 378 -9.40 15.43 -15.34
CA LYS A 378 -10.66 15.82 -15.94
C LYS A 378 -10.77 15.37 -17.40
N SER A 379 -9.72 15.55 -18.19
CA SER A 379 -9.69 15.10 -19.59
C SER A 379 -9.83 13.58 -19.72
N VAL A 380 -9.19 12.81 -18.82
CA VAL A 380 -9.42 11.35 -18.77
C VAL A 380 -10.86 11.03 -18.42
N ARG A 381 -11.44 11.73 -17.43
CA ARG A 381 -12.86 11.55 -17.08
C ARG A 381 -13.77 11.82 -18.26
N ASP A 382 -13.55 12.91 -18.98
CA ASP A 382 -14.33 13.27 -20.15
C ASP A 382 -14.25 12.18 -21.24
N LEU A 383 -13.05 11.64 -21.50
CA LEU A 383 -12.83 10.50 -22.40
C LEU A 383 -13.60 9.25 -21.94
N ILE A 384 -13.56 8.89 -20.67
CA ILE A 384 -14.29 7.74 -20.13
C ILE A 384 -15.81 7.94 -20.31
N LEU A 385 -16.34 9.16 -20.16
CA LEU A 385 -17.74 9.46 -20.39
C LEU A 385 -18.14 9.26 -21.86
N GLU A 386 -17.27 9.56 -22.82
CA GLU A 386 -17.51 9.27 -24.23
C GLU A 386 -17.68 7.77 -24.48
N TYR A 387 -16.80 6.92 -23.89
CA TYR A 387 -16.94 5.46 -23.99
C TYR A 387 -18.24 4.96 -23.34
N ARG A 388 -18.62 5.53 -22.18
CA ARG A 388 -19.88 5.19 -21.50
C ARG A 388 -21.11 5.58 -22.35
N ALA A 389 -21.08 6.75 -22.98
CA ALA A 389 -22.16 7.19 -23.90
C ALA A 389 -22.29 6.25 -25.10
N ASN A 390 -21.21 5.59 -25.51
CA ASN A 390 -21.19 4.60 -26.58
C ASN A 390 -21.44 3.16 -26.08
N GLY A 391 -21.92 2.98 -24.85
CA GLY A 391 -22.39 1.70 -24.30
C GLY A 391 -21.32 0.85 -23.59
N ARG A 392 -20.09 1.37 -23.41
CA ARG A 392 -19.05 0.68 -22.62
C ARG A 392 -19.11 1.12 -21.17
N ASN A 393 -19.40 0.20 -20.25
CA ASN A 393 -19.43 0.51 -18.82
C ASN A 393 -18.03 0.34 -18.21
N ILE A 394 -17.21 1.39 -18.29
CA ILE A 394 -15.84 1.42 -17.77
C ILE A 394 -15.82 2.18 -16.43
N GLU A 395 -15.36 1.55 -15.36
CA GLU A 395 -15.12 2.18 -14.06
C GLU A 395 -13.83 3.00 -14.11
N LEU A 396 -13.86 4.26 -13.65
CA LEU A 396 -12.65 5.09 -13.51
C LEU A 396 -12.22 5.17 -12.06
N SER A 397 -11.02 4.69 -11.75
CA SER A 397 -10.44 4.73 -10.41
C SER A 397 -9.04 5.32 -10.41
N THR A 398 -8.50 5.61 -9.24
CA THR A 398 -7.12 6.08 -9.08
C THR A 398 -6.46 5.54 -7.83
N ALA A 399 -5.18 5.18 -7.94
CA ALA A 399 -4.32 4.97 -6.80
C ALA A 399 -3.90 6.33 -6.21
N VAL A 400 -4.07 6.50 -4.90
CA VAL A 400 -3.83 7.78 -4.22
C VAL A 400 -3.04 7.58 -2.92
N PHE A 401 -2.31 8.63 -2.51
CA PHE A 401 -1.76 8.67 -1.16
C PHE A 401 -2.87 8.93 -0.15
N GLY A 402 -2.86 8.18 0.95
CA GLY A 402 -3.93 8.22 1.94
C GLY A 402 -4.07 9.56 2.65
N ASP A 403 -2.96 10.15 3.08
CA ASP A 403 -2.99 11.51 3.65
C ASP A 403 -3.17 12.56 2.54
N PRO A 404 -4.32 13.29 2.49
CA PRO A 404 -4.61 14.26 1.45
C PRO A 404 -3.73 15.51 1.52
N VAL A 405 -3.20 15.85 2.70
CA VAL A 405 -2.28 16.98 2.88
C VAL A 405 -0.92 16.63 2.29
N GLU A 406 -0.44 15.42 2.58
CA GLU A 406 0.77 14.88 1.96
C GLU A 406 0.63 14.73 0.44
N ALA A 407 -0.50 14.19 -0.02
CA ALA A 407 -0.79 14.00 -1.45
C ALA A 407 -0.66 15.32 -2.23
N ILE A 408 -1.16 16.44 -1.71
CA ILE A 408 -1.01 17.75 -2.34
C ILE A 408 0.42 18.29 -2.15
N ASN A 409 0.90 18.39 -0.92
CA ASN A 409 2.12 19.12 -0.59
C ASN A 409 3.39 18.45 -1.11
N LEU A 410 3.40 17.13 -1.16
CA LEU A 410 4.57 16.35 -1.58
C LEU A 410 4.46 15.81 -3.01
N LYS A 411 3.26 15.79 -3.61
CA LYS A 411 3.05 15.06 -4.88
C LYS A 411 2.13 15.76 -5.87
N CYS A 412 1.57 16.93 -5.52
CA CYS A 412 0.62 17.68 -6.33
C CYS A 412 -0.62 16.83 -6.76
N GLN A 413 -1.02 15.87 -5.93
CA GLN A 413 -2.14 14.95 -6.17
C GLN A 413 -3.38 15.42 -5.41
N ASN A 414 -4.25 16.21 -6.07
CA ASN A 414 -5.45 16.80 -5.46
C ASN A 414 -6.68 15.88 -5.61
N TRP A 415 -6.54 14.60 -5.19
CA TRP A 415 -7.58 13.60 -5.35
C TRP A 415 -8.88 13.94 -4.61
N GLN A 416 -8.83 14.63 -3.47
CA GLN A 416 -10.02 15.04 -2.76
C GLN A 416 -10.89 16.02 -3.57
N TYR A 417 -10.29 16.87 -4.39
CA TYR A 417 -11.03 17.71 -5.32
C TYR A 417 -11.72 16.86 -6.41
N TRP A 418 -11.02 15.88 -6.98
CA TRP A 418 -11.57 15.00 -8.02
C TRP A 418 -12.76 14.20 -7.51
N VAL A 419 -12.69 13.72 -6.25
CA VAL A 419 -13.79 13.05 -5.55
C VAL A 419 -15.00 13.98 -5.42
N LYS A 420 -14.80 15.21 -4.92
CA LYS A 420 -15.89 16.21 -4.77
C LYS A 420 -16.55 16.58 -6.11
N GLN A 421 -15.81 16.50 -7.21
CA GLN A 421 -16.37 16.74 -8.54
C GLN A 421 -17.13 15.53 -9.11
N GLY A 422 -17.10 14.38 -8.42
CA GLY A 422 -17.70 13.13 -8.91
C GLY A 422 -17.02 12.58 -10.17
N TRP A 423 -15.71 12.83 -10.32
CA TRP A 423 -14.97 12.38 -11.50
C TRP A 423 -14.53 10.93 -11.41
N LEU A 424 -14.41 10.38 -10.20
CA LEU A 424 -13.93 9.04 -9.90
C LEU A 424 -15.06 8.17 -9.39
N ASP A 425 -15.12 6.92 -9.83
CA ASP A 425 -16.07 5.92 -9.34
C ASP A 425 -15.53 5.21 -8.09
N ALA A 426 -14.21 5.14 -7.92
CA ALA A 426 -13.56 4.63 -6.73
C ALA A 426 -12.17 5.25 -6.54
N ILE A 427 -11.71 5.28 -5.29
CA ILE A 427 -10.32 5.58 -4.93
C ILE A 427 -9.68 4.35 -4.30
N TYR A 428 -8.36 4.17 -4.57
CA TYR A 428 -7.52 3.12 -4.01
C TYR A 428 -6.40 3.77 -3.18
N PRO A 429 -6.67 4.16 -1.94
CA PRO A 429 -5.65 4.73 -1.07
C PRO A 429 -4.58 3.70 -0.75
N MET A 430 -3.32 4.07 -0.89
CA MET A 430 -2.17 3.21 -0.60
C MET A 430 -1.83 3.25 0.90
N ALA A 431 -2.67 2.62 1.74
CA ALA A 431 -2.46 2.50 3.18
C ALA A 431 -1.45 1.38 3.51
N TYR A 432 -0.21 1.54 3.04
CA TYR A 432 0.86 0.53 3.14
C TYR A 432 1.56 0.57 4.50
N LEU A 433 0.78 0.52 5.57
CA LEU A 433 1.26 0.57 6.95
C LEU A 433 1.46 -0.84 7.52
N ASN A 434 2.30 -0.95 8.56
CA ASN A 434 2.65 -2.25 9.15
C ASN A 434 1.65 -2.73 10.20
N VAL A 435 0.97 -1.81 10.88
CA VAL A 435 0.04 -2.09 11.98
C VAL A 435 -1.39 -2.00 11.47
N ALA A 436 -2.20 -3.02 11.67
CA ALA A 436 -3.56 -3.09 11.15
C ALA A 436 -4.46 -1.96 11.68
N GLU A 437 -4.33 -1.59 12.94
CA GLU A 437 -5.09 -0.48 13.56
C GLU A 437 -4.76 0.88 12.92
N ASP A 438 -3.49 1.09 12.52
CA ASP A 438 -3.06 2.31 11.83
C ASP A 438 -3.66 2.37 10.42
N VAL A 439 -3.67 1.23 9.70
CA VAL A 439 -4.39 1.10 8.43
C VAL A 439 -5.86 1.47 8.60
N GLY A 440 -6.52 0.90 9.62
CA GLY A 440 -7.92 1.19 9.93
C GLY A 440 -8.17 2.66 10.29
N ALA A 441 -7.24 3.30 11.00
CA ALA A 441 -7.36 4.71 11.37
C ALA A 441 -7.25 5.63 10.15
N GLU A 442 -6.30 5.38 9.25
CA GLU A 442 -6.13 6.13 8.00
C GLU A 442 -7.35 5.97 7.09
N VAL A 443 -7.81 4.74 6.89
CA VAL A 443 -9.00 4.45 6.07
C VAL A 443 -10.25 5.12 6.64
N ARG A 444 -10.45 5.07 7.96
CA ARG A 444 -11.59 5.72 8.62
C ARG A 444 -11.59 7.22 8.41
N TYR A 445 -10.42 7.86 8.57
CA TYR A 445 -10.26 9.29 8.31
C TYR A 445 -10.70 9.67 6.89
N MET A 446 -10.30 8.87 5.90
CA MET A 446 -10.67 9.11 4.51
C MET A 446 -12.16 8.88 4.25
N VAL A 447 -12.73 7.79 4.76
CA VAL A 447 -14.15 7.46 4.59
C VAL A 447 -15.05 8.51 5.26
N GLU A 448 -14.73 8.93 6.47
CA GLU A 448 -15.51 9.94 7.21
C GLU A 448 -15.46 11.32 6.55
N LYS A 449 -14.31 11.68 5.98
CA LYS A 449 -14.07 13.03 5.45
C LYS A 449 -14.31 13.16 3.95
N TYR A 450 -14.13 12.08 3.20
CA TYR A 450 -14.14 12.08 1.71
C TYR A 450 -14.93 10.89 1.14
N GLY A 451 -16.01 10.49 1.83
CA GLY A 451 -16.80 9.30 1.50
C GLY A 451 -17.68 9.41 0.26
N GLU A 452 -17.59 10.51 -0.52
CA GLU A 452 -18.33 10.65 -1.78
C GLU A 452 -17.86 9.68 -2.88
N ALA A 453 -16.61 9.19 -2.81
CA ALA A 453 -16.13 8.12 -3.66
C ALA A 453 -15.91 6.83 -2.86
N PRO A 454 -16.35 5.67 -3.37
CA PRO A 454 -16.09 4.40 -2.73
C PRO A 454 -14.58 4.18 -2.49
N ASN A 455 -14.22 3.81 -1.26
CA ASN A 455 -12.86 3.52 -0.84
C ASN A 455 -12.58 2.02 -0.94
N ILE A 456 -11.63 1.63 -1.81
CA ILE A 456 -11.08 0.28 -1.92
C ILE A 456 -9.64 0.36 -1.42
N SER A 457 -9.43 0.06 -0.14
CA SER A 457 -8.16 0.34 0.50
C SER A 457 -7.02 -0.54 -0.01
N GLY A 458 -5.96 0.09 -0.51
CA GLY A 458 -4.71 -0.58 -0.86
C GLY A 458 -3.94 -0.99 0.39
N ILE A 459 -3.60 -2.27 0.51
CA ILE A 459 -2.80 -2.82 1.61
C ILE A 459 -1.63 -3.64 1.06
N SER A 460 -0.52 -3.68 1.81
CA SER A 460 0.70 -4.33 1.33
C SER A 460 1.39 -5.23 2.38
N PRO A 461 0.66 -6.04 3.15
CA PRO A 461 1.28 -6.83 4.23
C PRO A 461 2.38 -7.78 3.74
N MET A 462 2.29 -8.26 2.50
CA MET A 462 3.29 -9.12 1.87
C MET A 462 4.53 -8.41 1.42
N TYR A 463 4.31 -7.30 0.72
CA TYR A 463 5.41 -6.44 0.27
C TYR A 463 6.23 -5.97 1.47
N ASN A 464 5.56 -5.64 2.57
CA ASN A 464 6.17 -5.26 3.84
C ASN A 464 6.71 -6.46 4.64
N LYS A 465 6.56 -7.70 4.14
CA LYS A 465 7.03 -8.95 4.78
C LYS A 465 6.47 -9.14 6.19
N LEU A 466 5.22 -8.75 6.40
CA LEU A 466 4.54 -8.93 7.68
C LEU A 466 4.09 -10.39 7.88
N PRO A 467 3.84 -10.83 9.13
CA PRO A 467 3.24 -12.14 9.40
C PRO A 467 1.93 -12.33 8.61
N VAL A 468 1.66 -13.57 8.18
CA VAL A 468 0.51 -13.88 7.31
C VAL A 468 -0.82 -13.41 7.90
N ILE A 469 -0.98 -13.50 9.22
CA ILE A 469 -2.16 -13.06 9.96
C ILE A 469 -2.46 -11.56 9.80
N GLU A 470 -1.45 -10.73 9.55
CA GLU A 470 -1.64 -9.28 9.37
C GLU A 470 -2.51 -8.96 8.14
N SER A 471 -2.49 -9.81 7.11
CA SER A 471 -3.40 -9.66 5.98
C SER A 471 -4.86 -9.72 6.40
N THR A 472 -5.20 -10.69 7.27
CA THR A 472 -6.54 -10.83 7.81
C THR A 472 -6.92 -9.65 8.68
N LYS A 473 -6.03 -9.23 9.57
CA LYS A 473 -6.27 -8.08 10.48
C LYS A 473 -6.46 -6.78 9.70
N GLN A 474 -5.59 -6.49 8.72
CA GLN A 474 -5.71 -5.28 7.91
C GLN A 474 -7.02 -5.24 7.11
N VAL A 475 -7.46 -6.36 6.53
CA VAL A 475 -8.77 -6.46 5.86
C VAL A 475 -9.91 -6.18 6.84
N GLU A 476 -9.86 -6.75 8.05
CA GLU A 476 -10.88 -6.51 9.08
C GLU A 476 -10.93 -5.04 9.51
N GLU A 477 -9.77 -4.40 9.69
CA GLU A 477 -9.71 -2.98 10.06
C GLU A 477 -10.21 -2.05 8.92
N CYS A 478 -9.90 -2.36 7.66
CA CYS A 478 -10.49 -1.66 6.52
C CYS A 478 -12.02 -1.76 6.50
N ARG A 479 -12.58 -2.96 6.74
CA ARG A 479 -14.04 -3.17 6.84
C ARG A 479 -14.67 -2.37 7.97
N LYS A 480 -14.07 -2.40 9.17
CA LYS A 480 -14.52 -1.62 10.34
C LYS A 480 -14.46 -0.11 10.07
N ALA A 481 -13.51 0.33 9.27
CA ALA A 481 -13.35 1.72 8.87
C ALA A 481 -14.36 2.17 7.79
N GLY A 482 -15.12 1.26 7.18
CA GLY A 482 -16.14 1.55 6.18
C GLY A 482 -15.66 1.49 4.73
N ALA A 483 -14.48 0.92 4.46
CA ALA A 483 -14.07 0.61 3.09
C ALA A 483 -15.04 -0.39 2.44
N ILE A 484 -15.32 -0.23 1.14
CA ILE A 484 -16.16 -1.16 0.37
C ILE A 484 -15.39 -2.38 -0.15
N GLY A 485 -14.09 -2.41 0.09
CA GLY A 485 -13.20 -3.48 -0.32
C GLY A 485 -11.74 -3.17 -0.03
N VAL A 486 -10.90 -4.08 -0.46
CA VAL A 486 -9.44 -3.99 -0.34
C VAL A 486 -8.74 -4.34 -1.65
N ALA A 487 -7.56 -3.80 -1.86
CA ALA A 487 -6.67 -4.17 -2.96
C ALA A 487 -5.28 -4.52 -2.41
N PHE A 488 -4.77 -5.71 -2.75
CA PHE A 488 -3.46 -6.17 -2.30
C PHE A 488 -2.35 -5.75 -3.27
N PHE A 489 -1.31 -5.13 -2.75
CA PHE A 489 -0.10 -4.83 -3.51
C PHE A 489 1.00 -5.84 -3.15
N CYS A 490 1.45 -6.72 -4.08
CA CYS A 490 0.81 -7.10 -5.33
C CYS A 490 0.75 -8.63 -5.43
N ALA A 491 0.13 -9.18 -6.46
CA ALA A 491 -0.05 -10.63 -6.63
C ALA A 491 1.26 -11.43 -6.55
N GLY A 492 2.35 -10.91 -7.13
CA GLY A 492 3.68 -11.53 -7.09
C GLY A 492 4.30 -11.65 -5.69
N ASN A 493 3.78 -10.91 -4.70
CA ASN A 493 4.21 -11.01 -3.31
C ASN A 493 3.34 -11.99 -2.47
N CYS A 494 2.21 -12.45 -3.00
CA CYS A 494 1.32 -13.36 -2.29
C CYS A 494 1.88 -14.78 -2.25
N THR A 495 2.16 -15.30 -1.06
CA THR A 495 2.55 -16.71 -0.88
C THR A 495 1.34 -17.65 -0.94
N GLU A 496 1.58 -18.94 -1.21
CA GLU A 496 0.52 -19.97 -1.19
C GLU A 496 -0.18 -20.03 0.16
N GLU A 497 0.60 -20.01 1.25
CA GLU A 497 0.06 -20.02 2.61
C GLU A 497 -0.92 -18.87 2.82
N GLN A 498 -0.56 -17.68 2.38
CA GLN A 498 -1.36 -16.49 2.50
C GLN A 498 -2.66 -16.54 1.71
N LEU A 499 -2.58 -16.99 0.46
CA LEU A 499 -3.76 -17.19 -0.37
C LEU A 499 -4.71 -18.22 0.29
N GLN A 500 -4.16 -19.28 0.87
CA GLN A 500 -4.92 -20.26 1.64
C GLN A 500 -5.59 -19.64 2.88
N LYS A 501 -4.85 -18.80 3.64
CA LYS A 501 -5.40 -18.15 4.85
C LYS A 501 -6.44 -17.07 4.52
N LEU A 502 -6.30 -16.35 3.43
CA LEU A 502 -7.35 -15.45 2.93
C LEU A 502 -8.64 -16.21 2.60
N LYS A 503 -8.52 -17.34 1.89
CA LYS A 503 -9.64 -18.19 1.50
C LYS A 503 -10.44 -18.71 2.67
N ILE A 504 -9.78 -19.26 3.68
CA ILE A 504 -10.46 -19.82 4.86
C ILE A 504 -10.91 -18.74 5.85
N GLY A 505 -10.29 -17.55 5.79
CA GLY A 505 -10.51 -16.42 6.68
C GLY A 505 -11.43 -15.36 6.07
N VAL A 506 -10.88 -14.17 5.87
CA VAL A 506 -11.63 -12.95 5.48
C VAL A 506 -12.30 -13.03 4.12
N PHE A 507 -11.80 -13.86 3.19
CA PHE A 507 -12.40 -14.05 1.87
C PHE A 507 -13.27 -15.31 1.74
N ARG A 508 -13.56 -15.96 2.87
CA ARG A 508 -14.49 -17.11 2.91
C ARG A 508 -15.90 -16.69 2.44
N GLU A 509 -16.50 -17.47 1.55
CA GLU A 509 -17.86 -17.28 1.01
C GLU A 509 -18.97 -17.82 1.93
#